data_e503c4df23aa2441213d25184a1efa25
#
_entry.id   e503c4df23aa2441213d25184a1efa25
#
_cell.length_a   1.000
_cell.length_b   1.000
_cell.length_c   1.000
_cell.angle_alpha   90.00
_cell.angle_beta   90.00
_cell.angle_gamma   90.00
#
_symmetry.space_group_name_H-M   'P 1'
#
loop_
_entity.id
_entity.type
_entity.pdbx_description
1 polymer ?
#
loop_
_entity_poly.entity_id
_entity_poly.type
_entity_poly.pdbx_seq_one_letter_code
_entity_poly.pdbx_strand_id
1 'polypeptide(L)'
;DIILEMLANVNLAEDMAIAAPFGRIGIIGSRGAVEINPREAMMKDLSIIAMALPNTPAEAMAEIHAALGRGLTDGSLNPVIGQELPLAEAIEAHHAVMRPGAYGKIVLVP
;
A
#
# COMPACT_ATOMS: atom_id res chain seq x y z
N ASP A 1 15.88 -9.07 0.94
CA ASP A 1 14.48 -9.14 0.50
C ASP A 1 13.74 -7.88 0.91
N ILE A 2 12.59 -7.63 0.26
CA ILE A 2 11.73 -6.48 0.53
C ILE A 2 10.31 -7.00 0.74
N ILE A 3 9.66 -6.54 1.81
CA ILE A 3 8.24 -6.74 2.07
C ILE A 3 7.56 -5.38 1.90
N LEU A 4 6.50 -5.31 1.10
CA LEU A 4 5.63 -4.14 0.97
C LEU A 4 4.37 -4.39 1.79
N GLU A 5 4.30 -3.76 2.97
CA GLU A 5 3.26 -4.02 3.95
C GLU A 5 2.12 -3.00 3.87
N MET A 6 0.92 -3.51 3.56
CA MET A 6 -0.28 -2.70 3.33
C MET A 6 -1.22 -2.64 4.54
N LEU A 7 -1.03 -3.49 5.56
CA LEU A 7 -1.90 -3.60 6.74
C LEU A 7 -1.06 -3.90 8.00
N ALA A 8 -0.08 -3.06 8.27
CA ALA A 8 0.95 -3.27 9.29
C ALA A 8 0.39 -3.54 10.70
N ASN A 9 -0.78 -2.98 11.03
CA ASN A 9 -1.44 -3.26 12.31
C ASN A 9 -1.92 -4.72 12.47
N VAL A 10 -1.87 -5.52 11.41
CA VAL A 10 -2.19 -6.96 11.44
C VAL A 10 -0.95 -7.79 11.20
N ASN A 11 -0.13 -7.43 10.21
CA ASN A 11 0.88 -8.33 9.67
C ASN A 11 2.31 -8.04 10.14
N LEU A 12 2.62 -6.86 10.67
CA LEU A 12 4.01 -6.43 10.91
C LEU A 12 4.82 -7.42 11.78
N ALA A 13 4.19 -8.04 12.77
CA ALA A 13 4.88 -9.03 13.61
C ALA A 13 5.28 -10.27 12.80
N GLU A 14 4.39 -10.75 11.92
CA GLU A 14 4.66 -11.89 11.04
C GLU A 14 5.68 -11.52 9.95
N ASP A 15 5.59 -10.33 9.38
CA ASP A 15 6.58 -9.82 8.43
C ASP A 15 8.00 -9.84 9.00
N MET A 16 8.15 -9.40 10.25
CA MET A 16 9.43 -9.44 10.94
C MET A 16 9.92 -10.88 11.15
N ALA A 17 9.00 -11.80 11.45
CA ALA A 17 9.33 -13.22 11.65
C ALA A 17 9.79 -13.90 10.35
N ILE A 18 9.18 -13.57 9.20
CA ILE A 18 9.50 -14.20 7.91
C ILE A 18 10.60 -13.47 7.13
N ALA A 19 10.90 -12.21 7.47
CA ALA A 19 11.93 -11.43 6.78
C ALA A 19 13.31 -12.11 6.89
N ALA A 20 14.06 -12.07 5.80
CA ALA A 20 15.46 -12.51 5.78
C ALA A 20 16.35 -11.54 6.58
N PRO A 21 17.54 -11.97 7.06
CA PRO A 21 18.53 -11.06 7.62
C PRO A 21 18.84 -9.89 6.65
N PHE A 22 18.97 -8.68 7.19
CA PHE A 22 19.12 -7.42 6.45
C PHE A 22 17.92 -7.06 5.56
N GLY A 23 16.77 -7.69 5.77
CA GLY A 23 15.54 -7.43 5.04
C GLY A 23 15.00 -6.03 5.30
N ARG A 24 14.17 -5.55 4.38
CA ARG A 24 13.51 -4.25 4.46
C ARG A 24 11.99 -4.43 4.42
N ILE A 25 11.30 -3.84 5.38
CA ILE A 25 9.84 -3.81 5.44
C ILE A 25 9.40 -2.37 5.17
N GLY A 26 8.73 -2.14 4.06
CA GLY A 26 8.15 -0.85 3.69
C GLY A 26 6.68 -0.78 4.12
N ILE A 27 6.37 -0.02 5.17
CA ILE A 27 5.00 0.18 5.63
C ILE A 27 4.33 1.24 4.75
N ILE A 28 3.32 0.81 4.00
CA ILE A 28 2.50 1.64 3.11
C ILE A 28 1.14 1.91 3.74
N GLY A 29 0.62 0.97 4.55
CA GLY A 29 -0.67 1.10 5.19
C GLY A 29 -0.73 0.52 6.59
N SER A 30 -1.49 1.17 7.46
CA SER A 30 -1.85 0.70 8.79
C SER A 30 -3.14 1.37 9.24
N ARG A 31 -3.99 0.65 9.98
CA ARG A 31 -5.26 1.17 10.50
C ARG A 31 -5.31 1.20 12.02
N GLY A 32 -4.21 0.91 12.69
CA GLY A 32 -4.18 0.86 14.16
C GLY A 32 -2.81 0.46 14.71
N ALA A 33 -2.77 0.14 15.99
CA ALA A 33 -1.57 -0.33 16.67
C ALA A 33 -1.38 -1.84 16.50
N VAL A 34 -0.12 -2.27 16.61
CA VAL A 34 0.29 -3.68 16.67
C VAL A 34 1.36 -3.85 17.71
N GLU A 35 1.32 -4.96 18.44
CA GLU A 35 2.40 -5.36 19.35
C GLU A 35 3.46 -6.12 18.56
N ILE A 36 4.70 -5.73 18.69
CA ILE A 36 5.85 -6.38 18.07
C ILE A 36 6.93 -6.68 19.10
N ASN A 37 7.76 -7.68 18.81
CA ASN A 37 8.97 -7.95 19.55
C ASN A 37 10.18 -7.31 18.84
N PRO A 38 10.72 -6.18 19.34
CA PRO A 38 11.84 -5.49 18.67
C PRO A 38 13.11 -6.34 18.56
N ARG A 39 13.24 -7.38 19.42
CA ARG A 39 14.37 -8.31 19.36
C ARG A 39 14.44 -9.05 18.03
N GLU A 40 13.32 -9.33 17.40
CA GLU A 40 13.29 -9.99 16.07
C GLU A 40 13.92 -9.10 15.00
N ALA A 41 13.59 -7.82 14.98
CA ALA A 41 14.21 -6.87 14.07
C ALA A 41 15.72 -6.75 14.34
N MET A 42 16.09 -6.67 15.62
CA MET A 42 17.48 -6.54 16.03
C MET A 42 18.33 -7.76 15.66
N MET A 43 17.81 -8.98 15.83
CA MET A 43 18.55 -10.21 15.53
C MET A 43 18.75 -10.46 14.02
N LYS A 44 18.00 -9.76 13.20
CA LYS A 44 18.07 -9.88 11.72
C LYS A 44 18.56 -8.60 11.04
N ASP A 45 18.93 -7.56 11.81
CA ASP A 45 19.32 -6.24 11.28
C ASP A 45 18.28 -5.70 10.28
N LEU A 46 16.99 -5.79 10.60
CA LEU A 46 15.91 -5.36 9.72
C LEU A 46 15.83 -3.83 9.64
N SER A 47 15.48 -3.34 8.46
CA SER A 47 15.08 -1.95 8.23
C SER A 47 13.56 -1.86 8.09
N ILE A 48 12.90 -1.16 9.03
CA ILE A 48 11.46 -0.87 8.93
C ILE A 48 11.31 0.58 8.53
N ILE A 49 10.77 0.82 7.35
CA ILE A 49 10.64 2.14 6.72
C ILE A 49 9.17 2.41 6.48
N ALA A 50 8.67 3.54 6.96
CA ALA A 50 7.29 3.94 6.76
C ALA A 50 7.18 5.17 5.86
N MET A 51 6.09 5.26 5.11
CA MET A 51 5.76 6.43 4.33
C MET A 51 4.28 6.80 4.49
N ALA A 52 3.99 8.08 4.42
CA ALA A 52 2.63 8.58 4.31
C ALA A 52 2.56 9.51 3.10
N LEU A 53 1.76 9.16 2.13
CA LEU A 53 1.65 9.90 0.86
C LEU A 53 1.40 11.41 1.05
N PRO A 54 0.55 11.85 2.00
CA PRO A 54 0.34 13.29 2.25
C PRO A 54 1.60 14.07 2.68
N ASN A 55 2.62 13.38 3.19
CA ASN A 55 3.88 14.00 3.60
C ASN A 55 4.89 14.13 2.45
N THR A 56 4.55 13.63 1.27
CA THR A 56 5.44 13.68 0.10
C THR A 56 5.56 15.12 -0.40
N PRO A 57 6.78 15.66 -0.56
CA PRO A 57 6.97 16.99 -1.14
C PRO A 57 6.35 17.10 -2.53
N ALA A 58 5.82 18.28 -2.87
CA ALA A 58 5.08 18.49 -4.13
C ALA A 58 5.93 18.14 -5.37
N GLU A 59 7.22 18.42 -5.34
CA GLU A 59 8.14 18.10 -6.43
C GLU A 59 8.28 16.58 -6.63
N ALA A 60 8.51 15.83 -5.56
CA ALA A 60 8.56 14.37 -5.60
C ALA A 60 7.21 13.76 -6.02
N MET A 61 6.09 14.35 -5.58
CA MET A 61 4.76 13.95 -5.99
C MET A 61 4.55 14.13 -7.51
N ALA A 62 5.03 15.24 -8.08
CA ALA A 62 4.96 15.48 -9.52
C ALA A 62 5.76 14.44 -10.33
N GLU A 63 6.94 14.06 -9.85
CA GLU A 63 7.75 13.00 -10.48
C GLU A 63 7.06 11.64 -10.41
N ILE A 64 6.47 11.29 -9.26
CA ILE A 64 5.70 10.06 -9.08
C ILE A 64 4.53 10.03 -10.07
N HIS A 65 3.72 11.11 -10.14
CA HIS A 65 2.59 11.17 -11.05
C HIS A 65 3.03 11.08 -12.53
N ALA A 66 4.13 11.72 -12.91
CA ALA A 66 4.67 11.60 -14.25
C ALA A 66 5.12 10.17 -14.58
N ALA A 67 5.73 9.47 -13.63
CA ALA A 67 6.14 8.07 -13.79
C ALA A 67 4.93 7.13 -13.91
N LEU A 68 3.92 7.31 -13.05
CA LEU A 68 2.67 6.55 -13.11
C LEU A 68 1.93 6.77 -14.44
N GLY A 69 1.84 8.04 -14.89
CA GLY A 69 1.20 8.37 -16.16
C GLY A 69 1.88 7.69 -17.36
N ARG A 70 3.22 7.68 -17.39
CA ARG A 70 3.96 6.94 -18.43
C ARG A 70 3.67 5.44 -18.37
N GLY A 71 3.73 4.84 -17.17
CA GLY A 71 3.50 3.41 -17.00
C GLY A 71 2.09 2.96 -17.39
N LEU A 72 1.07 3.81 -17.13
CA LEU A 72 -0.29 3.56 -17.59
C LEU A 72 -0.42 3.68 -19.12
N THR A 73 0.30 4.65 -19.72
CA THR A 73 0.24 4.89 -21.18
C THR A 73 0.96 3.80 -21.97
N ASP A 74 2.09 3.33 -21.50
CA ASP A 74 2.89 2.30 -22.19
C ASP A 74 2.48 0.87 -21.81
N GLY A 75 1.54 0.71 -20.85
CA GLY A 75 1.01 -0.57 -20.42
C GLY A 75 1.90 -1.35 -19.45
N SER A 76 3.02 -0.77 -18.98
CA SER A 76 3.84 -1.38 -17.93
C SER A 76 3.14 -1.39 -16.57
N LEU A 77 2.16 -0.48 -16.38
CA LEU A 77 1.21 -0.49 -15.28
C LEU A 77 -0.18 -0.80 -15.84
N ASN A 78 -0.73 -1.93 -15.44
CA ASN A 78 -2.06 -2.38 -15.84
C ASN A 78 -2.90 -2.77 -14.61
N PRO A 79 -3.45 -1.79 -13.86
CA PRO A 79 -4.25 -2.08 -12.69
C PRO A 79 -5.54 -2.78 -13.09
N VAL A 80 -5.89 -3.82 -12.33
CA VAL A 80 -7.17 -4.52 -12.53
C VAL A 80 -8.32 -3.63 -12.07
N ILE A 81 -9.27 -3.34 -12.96
CA ILE A 81 -10.54 -2.70 -12.62
C ILE A 81 -11.51 -3.81 -12.18
N GLY A 82 -11.88 -3.80 -10.92
CA GLY A 82 -12.81 -4.78 -10.35
C GLY A 82 -14.28 -4.34 -10.45
N GLN A 83 -14.52 -3.03 -10.38
CA GLN A 83 -15.86 -2.47 -10.47
C GLN A 83 -15.83 -1.05 -11.02
N GLU A 84 -16.73 -0.73 -11.93
CA GLU A 84 -17.00 0.63 -12.40
C GLU A 84 -18.39 1.06 -11.91
N LEU A 85 -18.47 2.26 -11.35
CA LEU A 85 -19.72 2.84 -10.87
C LEU A 85 -19.86 4.26 -11.43
N PRO A 86 -21.09 4.71 -11.72
CA PRO A 86 -21.35 6.12 -12.02
C PRO A 86 -20.87 7.02 -10.88
N LEU A 87 -20.41 8.21 -11.18
CA LEU A 87 -20.00 9.19 -10.14
C LEU A 87 -21.13 9.46 -9.14
N ALA A 88 -22.37 9.41 -9.57
CA ALA A 88 -23.53 9.58 -8.70
C ALA A 88 -23.64 8.49 -7.61
N GLU A 89 -23.00 7.33 -7.80
CA GLU A 89 -22.97 6.22 -6.85
C GLU A 89 -21.72 6.24 -5.94
N ALA A 90 -21.09 7.39 -5.76
CA ALA A 90 -19.89 7.53 -4.93
C ALA A 90 -20.08 7.00 -3.49
N ILE A 91 -21.28 7.13 -2.92
CA ILE A 91 -21.60 6.59 -1.60
C ILE A 91 -21.48 5.07 -1.59
N GLU A 92 -22.02 4.40 -2.60
CA GLU A 92 -21.92 2.93 -2.72
C GLU A 92 -20.45 2.50 -2.95
N ALA A 93 -19.69 3.24 -3.74
CA ALA A 93 -18.26 3.00 -3.94
C ALA A 93 -17.49 3.06 -2.61
N HIS A 94 -17.79 4.05 -1.75
CA HIS A 94 -17.18 4.14 -0.42
C HIS A 94 -17.55 2.96 0.48
N HIS A 95 -18.77 2.46 0.41
CA HIS A 95 -19.14 1.25 1.14
C HIS A 95 -18.46 0.00 0.55
N ALA A 96 -18.40 -0.10 -0.77
CA ALA A 96 -17.81 -1.24 -1.45
C ALA A 96 -16.31 -1.39 -1.16
N VAL A 97 -15.55 -0.30 -1.14
CA VAL A 97 -14.09 -0.34 -0.87
C VAL A 97 -13.76 -0.79 0.56
N MET A 98 -14.72 -0.69 1.48
CA MET A 98 -14.56 -1.13 2.87
C MET A 98 -14.92 -2.60 3.10
N ARG A 99 -15.54 -3.26 2.12
CA ARG A 99 -15.92 -4.68 2.23
C ARG A 99 -14.70 -5.59 2.10
N PRO A 100 -14.59 -6.66 2.88
CA PRO A 100 -13.53 -7.66 2.70
C PRO A 100 -13.62 -8.34 1.32
N GLY A 101 -12.48 -8.74 0.77
CA GLY A 101 -12.44 -9.53 -0.46
C GLY A 101 -12.60 -8.70 -1.75
N ALA A 102 -12.42 -7.39 -1.70
CA ALA A 102 -12.44 -6.56 -2.91
C ALA A 102 -11.34 -7.01 -3.90
N TYR A 103 -11.74 -7.32 -5.13
CA TYR A 103 -10.83 -7.65 -6.23
C TYR A 103 -10.69 -6.46 -7.17
N GLY A 104 -9.45 -6.03 -7.38
CA GLY A 104 -9.17 -4.89 -8.27
C GLY A 104 -9.50 -3.53 -7.67
N LYS A 105 -9.54 -2.51 -8.51
CA LYS A 105 -9.88 -1.13 -8.16
C LYS A 105 -11.35 -0.83 -8.43
N ILE A 106 -11.95 -0.05 -7.54
CA ILE A 106 -13.27 0.54 -7.78
C ILE A 106 -13.03 1.90 -8.42
N VAL A 107 -13.63 2.13 -9.58
CA VAL A 107 -13.49 3.35 -10.36
C VAL A 107 -14.84 4.05 -10.48
N LEU A 108 -14.85 5.36 -10.28
CA LEU A 108 -16.01 6.20 -10.54
C LEU A 108 -15.89 6.82 -11.93
N VAL A 109 -16.92 6.67 -12.74
CA VAL A 109 -16.99 7.20 -14.10
C VAL A 109 -17.96 8.39 -14.11
N PRO A 110 -17.56 9.56 -14.68
CA PRO A 110 -18.40 10.75 -14.80
C PRO A 110 -19.66 10.52 -15.62
#